data_a414276adaf389f08de33b2e22d00fff
#
_entry.id   a414276adaf389f08de33b2e22d00fff
#
_cell.length_a   1.000
_cell.length_b   1.000
_cell.length_c   1.000
_cell.angle_alpha   90.00
_cell.angle_beta   90.00
_cell.angle_gamma   90.00
#
_symmetry.space_group_name_H-M   'P 1'
#
loop_
_entity.id
_entity.type
_entity.pdbx_description
1 polymer ?
#
loop_
_entity_poly.entity_id
_entity_poly.type
_entity_poly.pdbx_seq_one_letter_code
_entity_poly.pdbx_strand_id
1 'polypeptide(L)'
;MERMMRILRAEVEGHIAAIAPAELDSYCDIETGLGQLFAEARPIAPVSVEPYKHFAKGVWMGLDTENGDCGATVSMKALHDGMGGNGRGVARLSVNPVFPMAVKPGWVTLETAVSLEALKRAAGLRIDTVSFFDIAAGNSAQIPRSVTLNLRLHRQGGKVTDHLNYRIPVSTMPFEHSARIGPAAMEELSLGDVTEALLILELPLAGTYTLKLDHFAVLALDEG
;
A
#
# COMPACT_ATOMS: atom_id res chain seq x y z
N MET A 1 -30.55 13.21 21.39
CA MET A 1 -29.21 13.06 20.82
C MET A 1 -28.39 11.95 21.51
N GLU A 2 -28.22 11.96 22.82
CA GLU A 2 -27.46 10.92 23.56
C GLU A 2 -27.96 9.47 23.36
N ARG A 3 -29.29 9.26 23.29
CA ARG A 3 -29.86 7.92 23.11
C ARG A 3 -29.53 7.31 21.75
N MET A 4 -29.48 8.14 20.71
CA MET A 4 -29.14 7.72 19.35
C MET A 4 -27.65 7.40 19.22
N MET A 5 -26.80 8.18 19.88
CA MET A 5 -25.35 7.91 19.95
C MET A 5 -25.02 6.62 20.70
N ARG A 6 -25.79 6.27 21.74
CA ARG A 6 -25.62 4.97 22.45
C ARG A 6 -26.01 3.78 21.60
N ILE A 7 -27.08 3.91 20.81
CA ILE A 7 -27.55 2.84 19.90
C ILE A 7 -26.51 2.62 18.80
N LEU A 8 -26.03 3.68 18.13
CA LEU A 8 -24.98 3.59 17.11
C LEU A 8 -23.67 3.01 17.65
N ARG A 9 -23.30 3.37 18.88
CA ARG A 9 -22.11 2.83 19.52
C ARG A 9 -22.26 1.34 19.84
N ALA A 10 -23.41 0.92 20.34
CA ALA A 10 -23.70 -0.49 20.61
C ALA A 10 -23.80 -1.34 19.34
N GLU A 11 -24.32 -0.79 18.22
CA GLU A 11 -24.31 -1.46 16.93
C GLU A 11 -22.91 -1.60 16.34
N VAL A 12 -22.10 -0.54 16.43
CA VAL A 12 -20.69 -0.57 15.98
C VAL A 12 -19.86 -1.53 16.83
N GLU A 13 -20.00 -1.50 18.17
CA GLU A 13 -19.33 -2.43 19.07
C GLU A 13 -19.82 -3.87 18.86
N GLY A 14 -21.10 -4.09 18.58
CA GLY A 14 -21.66 -5.39 18.23
C GLY A 14 -21.15 -5.94 16.88
N HIS A 15 -20.98 -5.08 15.88
CA HIS A 15 -20.39 -5.47 14.59
C HIS A 15 -18.89 -5.77 14.71
N ILE A 16 -18.14 -4.97 15.49
CA ILE A 16 -16.71 -5.22 15.76
C ILE A 16 -16.55 -6.53 16.55
N ALA A 17 -17.41 -6.80 17.53
CA ALA A 17 -17.36 -8.05 18.30
C ALA A 17 -17.77 -9.29 17.48
N ALA A 18 -18.65 -9.13 16.48
CA ALA A 18 -19.07 -10.24 15.61
C ALA A 18 -18.03 -10.61 14.54
N ILE A 19 -17.07 -9.72 14.25
CA ILE A 19 -16.02 -9.95 13.24
C ILE A 19 -14.71 -10.49 13.88
N ALA A 20 -14.56 -10.36 15.19
CA ALA A 20 -13.24 -10.41 15.82
C ALA A 20 -12.63 -11.78 16.22
N PRO A 21 -13.32 -12.86 16.59
CA PRO A 21 -12.59 -13.98 17.19
C PRO A 21 -12.17 -15.13 16.27
N ALA A 22 -12.77 -15.31 15.10
CA ALA A 22 -12.57 -16.53 14.32
C ALA A 22 -11.51 -16.42 13.20
N GLU A 23 -11.10 -15.21 12.81
CA GLU A 23 -10.23 -15.02 11.65
C GLU A 23 -8.79 -14.60 11.99
N LEU A 24 -8.45 -14.35 13.26
CA LEU A 24 -7.13 -13.83 13.63
C LEU A 24 -6.03 -14.89 13.72
N ASP A 25 -6.38 -16.16 13.84
CA ASP A 25 -5.41 -17.24 14.08
C ASP A 25 -4.86 -17.93 12.82
N SER A 26 -5.31 -17.53 11.63
CA SER A 26 -4.94 -18.23 10.38
C SER A 26 -4.18 -17.38 9.35
N TYR A 27 -3.65 -16.24 9.71
CA TYR A 27 -2.85 -15.41 8.80
C TYR A 27 -1.37 -15.46 9.14
N CYS A 28 -0.53 -15.74 8.11
CA CYS A 28 0.93 -15.64 8.18
C CYS A 28 1.42 -14.43 7.38
N ASP A 29 2.46 -13.76 7.88
CA ASP A 29 3.07 -12.64 7.15
C ASP A 29 3.72 -13.11 5.84
N ILE A 30 3.39 -12.46 4.74
CA ILE A 30 4.11 -12.60 3.47
C ILE A 30 5.22 -11.54 3.43
N GLU A 31 6.46 -12.00 3.21
CA GLU A 31 7.60 -11.10 3.07
C GLU A 31 7.41 -10.20 1.85
N THR A 32 7.47 -8.88 2.09
CA THR A 32 7.49 -7.84 1.06
C THR A 32 8.59 -6.83 1.37
N GLY A 33 9.08 -6.13 0.33
CA GLY A 33 10.08 -5.08 0.53
C GLY A 33 9.59 -3.97 1.48
N LEU A 34 8.34 -3.51 1.32
CA LEU A 34 7.74 -2.53 2.23
C LEU A 34 7.56 -3.08 3.64
N GLY A 35 7.10 -4.33 3.79
CA GLY A 35 6.97 -4.97 5.10
C GLY A 35 8.31 -5.03 5.83
N GLN A 36 9.38 -5.44 5.15
CA GLN A 36 10.75 -5.43 5.71
C GLN A 36 11.21 -4.03 6.08
N LEU A 37 10.97 -3.04 5.21
CA LEU A 37 11.33 -1.64 5.47
C LEU A 37 10.68 -1.13 6.75
N PHE A 38 9.40 -1.43 6.97
CA PHE A 38 8.69 -1.07 8.21
C PHE A 38 9.17 -1.86 9.42
N ALA A 39 9.47 -3.15 9.26
CA ALA A 39 9.99 -3.98 10.35
C ALA A 39 11.37 -3.51 10.83
N GLU A 40 12.24 -3.10 9.90
CA GLU A 40 13.56 -2.55 10.24
C GLU A 40 13.48 -1.14 10.84
N ALA A 41 12.46 -0.36 10.49
CA ALA A 41 12.21 1.02 10.95
C ALA A 41 13.43 1.95 10.86
N ARG A 42 14.35 1.68 9.93
CA ARG A 42 15.58 2.47 9.77
C ARG A 42 15.26 3.83 9.14
N PRO A 43 15.69 4.94 9.74
CA PRO A 43 15.50 6.25 9.14
C PRO A 43 16.17 6.35 7.76
N ILE A 44 15.45 6.93 6.80
CA ILE A 44 15.98 7.30 5.48
C ILE A 44 15.92 8.83 5.41
N ALA A 45 17.08 9.48 5.27
CA ALA A 45 17.14 10.92 5.00
C ALA A 45 16.42 11.22 3.67
N PRO A 46 15.84 12.42 3.48
CA PRO A 46 15.25 12.77 2.20
C PRO A 46 16.21 12.55 1.04
N VAL A 47 15.82 11.70 0.10
CA VAL A 47 16.60 11.31 -1.07
C VAL A 47 15.74 11.37 -2.32
N SER A 48 16.26 11.96 -3.40
CA SER A 48 15.65 11.86 -4.72
C SER A 48 15.86 10.45 -5.26
N VAL A 49 14.78 9.83 -5.73
CA VAL A 49 14.82 8.47 -6.25
C VAL A 49 15.03 8.47 -7.76
N GLU A 50 15.80 7.50 -8.23
CA GLU A 50 15.93 7.21 -9.65
C GLU A 50 14.81 6.23 -10.06
N PRO A 51 14.20 6.39 -11.26
CA PRO A 51 13.16 5.48 -11.75
C PRO A 51 13.62 4.03 -11.72
N TYR A 52 12.79 3.15 -11.18
CA TYR A 52 13.02 1.69 -11.09
C TYR A 52 14.28 1.27 -10.34
N LYS A 53 14.96 2.19 -9.65
CA LYS A 53 16.08 1.88 -8.76
C LYS A 53 15.59 1.74 -7.32
N HIS A 54 16.03 0.69 -6.66
CA HIS A 54 15.67 0.42 -5.28
C HIS A 54 16.24 1.50 -4.35
N PHE A 55 15.39 2.19 -3.61
CA PHE A 55 15.80 3.07 -2.51
C PHE A 55 15.84 2.32 -1.16
N ALA A 56 15.17 1.15 -1.10
CA ALA A 56 15.30 0.15 -0.06
C ALA A 56 15.20 -1.23 -0.70
N LYS A 57 15.62 -2.29 0.01
CA LYS A 57 15.57 -3.65 -0.51
C LYS A 57 14.16 -4.03 -0.93
N GLY A 58 13.96 -4.33 -2.21
CA GLY A 58 12.65 -4.70 -2.77
C GLY A 58 11.63 -3.58 -2.80
N VAL A 59 12.05 -2.30 -2.73
CA VAL A 59 11.16 -1.12 -2.82
C VAL A 59 11.74 -0.07 -3.76
N TRP A 60 10.95 0.40 -4.70
CA TRP A 60 11.33 1.44 -5.67
C TRP A 60 10.14 2.27 -6.13
N MET A 61 10.42 3.28 -6.94
CA MET A 61 9.41 4.09 -7.61
C MET A 61 9.44 3.81 -9.11
N GLY A 62 8.28 3.57 -9.71
CA GLY A 62 8.08 3.68 -11.14
C GLY A 62 7.70 5.12 -11.49
N LEU A 63 8.49 5.76 -12.36
CA LEU A 63 8.28 7.14 -12.78
C LEU A 63 8.29 7.20 -14.31
N ASP A 64 7.26 7.86 -14.87
CA ASP A 64 7.24 8.15 -16.30
C ASP A 64 8.23 9.30 -16.61
N THR A 65 9.33 8.93 -17.25
CA THR A 65 10.36 9.90 -17.69
C THR A 65 10.29 10.20 -19.19
N GLU A 66 9.44 9.50 -19.94
CA GLU A 66 9.29 9.70 -21.38
C GLU A 66 8.51 10.98 -21.69
N ASN A 67 7.55 11.33 -20.82
CA ASN A 67 6.67 12.49 -20.97
C ASN A 67 7.08 13.70 -20.12
N GLY A 68 8.31 13.75 -19.63
CA GLY A 68 8.85 14.87 -18.86
C GLY A 68 9.64 14.42 -17.63
N ASP A 69 10.28 15.36 -16.96
CA ASP A 69 11.10 15.11 -15.78
C ASP A 69 10.23 14.85 -14.54
N CYS A 70 9.53 13.73 -14.49
CA CYS A 70 8.85 13.29 -13.31
C CYS A 70 9.87 12.75 -12.31
N GLY A 71 9.78 13.20 -11.07
CA GLY A 71 10.67 12.78 -9.99
C GLY A 71 9.92 12.47 -8.72
N ALA A 72 10.62 11.95 -7.73
CA ALA A 72 10.10 11.80 -6.39
C ALA A 72 11.21 11.93 -5.35
N THR A 73 10.83 12.41 -4.17
CA THR A 73 11.69 12.39 -2.99
C THR A 73 11.05 11.43 -1.97
N VAL A 74 11.89 10.57 -1.43
CA VAL A 74 11.48 9.58 -0.41
C VAL A 74 12.24 9.86 0.88
N SER A 75 11.57 9.72 2.02
CA SER A 75 12.19 9.75 3.34
C SER A 75 11.46 8.83 4.30
N MET A 76 12.15 8.34 5.33
CA MET A 76 11.55 7.56 6.40
C MET A 76 11.98 8.06 7.76
N LYS A 77 11.03 8.18 8.68
CA LYS A 77 11.28 8.61 10.07
C LYS A 77 10.71 7.60 11.02
N ALA A 78 11.43 7.30 12.09
CA ALA A 78 10.85 6.60 13.23
C ALA A 78 9.75 7.47 13.85
N LEU A 79 8.62 6.87 14.20
CA LEU A 79 7.58 7.51 14.98
C LEU A 79 7.91 7.28 16.45
N HIS A 80 8.22 8.38 17.17
CA HIS A 80 8.40 8.35 18.62
C HIS A 80 7.02 8.31 19.26
N ASP A 81 6.84 7.34 20.14
CA ASP A 81 5.71 7.18 21.04
C ASP A 81 4.31 6.95 20.43
N GLY A 82 3.91 5.71 20.38
CA GLY A 82 2.60 5.21 20.79
C GLY A 82 1.35 5.86 20.22
N MET A 83 1.41 6.62 19.12
CA MET A 83 0.20 7.10 18.45
C MET A 83 -0.55 6.01 17.69
N GLY A 84 0.02 4.84 17.54
CA GLY A 84 -0.67 3.65 17.04
C GLY A 84 -1.11 2.78 18.22
N GLY A 85 -2.33 2.95 18.68
CA GLY A 85 -2.89 2.22 19.85
C GLY A 85 -2.88 0.68 19.72
N ASN A 86 -2.26 0.10 18.71
CA ASN A 86 -2.17 -1.34 18.47
C ASN A 86 -0.74 -1.81 18.11
N GLY A 87 0.31 -1.07 18.47
CA GLY A 87 1.69 -1.46 18.15
C GLY A 87 2.06 -1.35 16.67
N ARG A 88 1.15 -0.88 15.83
CA ARG A 88 1.36 -0.59 14.42
C ARG A 88 1.81 0.87 14.29
N GLY A 89 2.87 1.12 13.52
CA GLY A 89 3.34 2.47 13.22
C GLY A 89 4.59 2.88 14.00
N VAL A 90 5.64 2.06 13.92
CA VAL A 90 6.98 2.39 14.45
C VAL A 90 7.74 3.37 13.55
N ALA A 91 7.31 3.52 12.30
CA ALA A 91 7.95 4.40 11.31
C ALA A 91 6.94 4.96 10.31
N ARG A 92 7.30 6.06 9.67
CA ARG A 92 6.54 6.71 8.59
C ARG A 92 7.40 6.86 7.35
N LEU A 93 6.97 6.22 6.27
CA LEU A 93 7.48 6.46 4.94
C LEU A 93 6.76 7.67 4.34
N SER A 94 7.50 8.61 3.78
CA SER A 94 6.99 9.78 3.08
C SER A 94 7.45 9.74 1.64
N VAL A 95 6.51 9.80 0.70
CA VAL A 95 6.77 9.84 -0.74
C VAL A 95 6.19 11.15 -1.29
N ASN A 96 7.04 11.99 -1.84
CA ASN A 96 6.68 13.29 -2.42
C ASN A 96 7.00 13.29 -3.91
N PRO A 97 6.03 13.00 -4.79
CA PRO A 97 6.23 13.12 -6.23
C PRO A 97 6.38 14.58 -6.65
N VAL A 98 7.20 14.80 -7.67
CA VAL A 98 7.40 16.10 -8.32
C VAL A 98 7.00 15.96 -9.77
N PHE A 99 6.07 16.80 -10.22
CA PHE A 99 5.53 16.75 -11.55
C PHE A 99 6.06 17.90 -12.40
N PRO A 100 6.37 17.64 -13.69
CA PRO A 100 6.70 18.69 -14.64
C PRO A 100 5.50 19.62 -14.86
N MET A 101 5.74 20.91 -15.04
CA MET A 101 4.67 21.90 -15.22
C MET A 101 3.95 21.77 -16.58
N ALA A 102 4.63 21.26 -17.60
CA ALA A 102 4.18 21.31 -18.98
C ALA A 102 3.49 20.02 -19.45
N VAL A 103 3.82 18.88 -18.88
CA VAL A 103 3.35 17.58 -19.36
C VAL A 103 2.91 16.71 -18.18
N LYS A 104 1.75 16.10 -18.29
CA LYS A 104 1.25 15.15 -17.28
C LYS A 104 1.93 13.80 -17.51
N PRO A 105 2.58 13.20 -16.50
CA PRO A 105 3.15 11.86 -16.62
C PRO A 105 2.04 10.82 -16.85
N GLY A 106 2.39 9.71 -17.49
CA GLY A 106 1.49 8.58 -17.69
C GLY A 106 1.30 7.74 -16.41
N TRP A 107 2.34 7.62 -15.59
CA TRP A 107 2.29 6.87 -14.32
C TRP A 107 3.28 7.42 -13.28
N VAL A 108 2.94 7.24 -12.03
CA VAL A 108 3.82 7.35 -10.86
C VAL A 108 3.38 6.27 -9.88
N THR A 109 4.28 5.38 -9.52
CA THR A 109 3.97 4.22 -8.68
C THR A 109 4.97 4.07 -7.55
N LEU A 110 4.49 3.60 -6.40
CA LEU A 110 5.31 3.01 -5.35
C LEU A 110 5.18 1.50 -5.49
N GLU A 111 6.29 0.81 -5.67
CA GLU A 111 6.32 -0.61 -5.98
C GLU A 111 7.10 -1.38 -4.93
N THR A 112 6.63 -2.59 -4.60
CA THR A 112 7.29 -3.47 -3.65
C THR A 112 7.28 -4.92 -4.14
N ALA A 113 8.45 -5.59 -4.03
CA ALA A 113 8.57 -7.01 -4.29
C ALA A 113 7.77 -7.82 -3.25
N VAL A 114 7.18 -8.92 -3.68
CA VAL A 114 6.42 -9.88 -2.87
C VAL A 114 7.09 -11.24 -2.97
N SER A 115 7.21 -11.96 -1.85
CA SER A 115 7.69 -13.34 -1.85
C SER A 115 6.78 -14.24 -2.69
N LEU A 116 7.27 -14.63 -3.86
CA LEU A 116 6.50 -15.48 -4.78
C LEU A 116 6.24 -16.88 -4.19
N GLU A 117 7.19 -17.41 -3.40
CA GLU A 117 7.00 -18.70 -2.74
C GLU A 117 5.88 -18.65 -1.70
N ALA A 118 5.83 -17.59 -0.90
CA ALA A 118 4.76 -17.39 0.07
C ALA A 118 3.42 -17.15 -0.64
N LEU A 119 3.42 -16.35 -1.72
CA LEU A 119 2.23 -16.09 -2.52
C LEU A 119 1.65 -17.37 -3.14
N LYS A 120 2.50 -18.28 -3.63
CA LYS A 120 2.06 -19.57 -4.21
C LYS A 120 1.43 -20.54 -3.21
N ARG A 121 1.73 -20.38 -1.93
CA ARG A 121 1.16 -21.22 -0.85
C ARG A 121 -0.06 -20.61 -0.19
N ALA A 122 -0.35 -19.36 -0.46
CA ALA A 122 -1.46 -18.67 0.16
C ALA A 122 -2.81 -19.08 -0.47
N ALA A 123 -3.75 -19.51 0.35
CA ALA A 123 -5.13 -19.74 -0.07
C ALA A 123 -5.90 -18.43 -0.31
N GLY A 124 -5.47 -17.35 0.34
CA GLY A 124 -6.02 -16.01 0.18
C GLY A 124 -5.02 -14.97 0.66
N LEU A 125 -5.31 -13.69 0.44
CA LEU A 125 -4.47 -12.59 0.89
C LEU A 125 -5.29 -11.54 1.63
N ARG A 126 -4.63 -10.91 2.61
CA ARG A 126 -5.05 -9.64 3.19
C ARG A 126 -3.91 -8.65 3.12
N ILE A 127 -4.17 -7.46 2.60
CA ILE A 127 -3.21 -6.38 2.47
C ILE A 127 -3.68 -5.24 3.36
N ASP A 128 -2.95 -5.01 4.45
CA ASP A 128 -3.26 -3.98 5.43
C ASP A 128 -2.36 -2.76 5.20
N THR A 129 -2.97 -1.58 5.18
CA THR A 129 -2.26 -0.31 5.03
C THR A 129 -2.76 0.72 6.03
N VAL A 130 -1.87 1.58 6.53
CA VAL A 130 -2.24 2.83 7.19
C VAL A 130 -1.60 3.95 6.41
N SER A 131 -2.42 4.75 5.74
CA SER A 131 -1.94 5.80 4.86
C SER A 131 -2.76 7.08 4.94
N PHE A 132 -2.16 8.18 4.55
CA PHE A 132 -2.84 9.46 4.33
C PHE A 132 -2.02 10.37 3.41
N PHE A 133 -2.66 11.42 2.91
CA PHE A 133 -2.06 12.39 2.01
C PHE A 133 -1.97 13.76 2.70
N ASP A 134 -0.76 14.27 2.79
CA ASP A 134 -0.51 15.66 3.14
C ASP A 134 -0.62 16.48 1.85
N ILE A 135 -1.69 17.24 1.71
CA ILE A 135 -2.08 17.94 0.48
C ILE A 135 -1.92 19.43 0.69
N ALA A 136 -1.14 20.08 -0.17
CA ALA A 136 -0.99 21.52 -0.11
C ALA A 136 -2.32 22.26 -0.34
N ALA A 137 -2.56 23.31 0.43
CA ALA A 137 -3.77 24.12 0.33
C ALA A 137 -3.97 24.62 -1.11
N GLY A 138 -5.20 24.49 -1.61
CA GLY A 138 -5.56 24.87 -2.98
C GLY A 138 -5.47 23.74 -4.02
N ASN A 139 -4.79 22.64 -3.74
CA ASN A 139 -4.60 21.53 -4.69
C ASN A 139 -5.53 20.32 -4.47
N SER A 140 -6.35 20.32 -3.44
CA SER A 140 -7.21 19.19 -3.09
C SER A 140 -8.20 18.78 -4.18
N ALA A 141 -8.66 19.71 -5.01
CA ALA A 141 -9.57 19.42 -6.12
C ALA A 141 -8.91 18.62 -7.28
N GLN A 142 -7.60 18.62 -7.36
CA GLN A 142 -6.84 17.92 -8.41
C GLN A 142 -6.46 16.49 -8.03
N ILE A 143 -6.59 16.14 -6.75
CA ILE A 143 -6.23 14.82 -6.25
C ILE A 143 -7.44 13.89 -6.36
N PRO A 144 -7.31 12.72 -6.98
CA PRO A 144 -8.40 11.75 -7.07
C PRO A 144 -8.82 11.29 -5.67
N ARG A 145 -10.06 10.83 -5.54
CA ARG A 145 -10.61 10.34 -4.26
C ARG A 145 -10.09 8.97 -3.85
N SER A 146 -9.43 8.28 -4.75
CA SER A 146 -8.82 6.98 -4.49
C SER A 146 -7.54 6.81 -5.30
N VAL A 147 -6.62 6.02 -4.78
CA VAL A 147 -5.47 5.46 -5.50
C VAL A 147 -5.69 3.99 -5.75
N THR A 148 -4.97 3.41 -6.71
CA THR A 148 -5.15 2.01 -7.08
C THR A 148 -4.02 1.16 -6.51
N LEU A 149 -4.39 0.03 -5.90
CA LEU A 149 -3.47 -1.02 -5.52
C LEU A 149 -3.63 -2.19 -6.51
N ASN A 150 -2.54 -2.56 -7.17
CA ASN A 150 -2.46 -3.66 -8.10
C ASN A 150 -1.45 -4.72 -7.64
N LEU A 151 -1.73 -5.98 -7.98
CA LEU A 151 -0.76 -7.06 -7.96
C LEU A 151 -0.29 -7.31 -9.39
N ARG A 152 0.97 -7.00 -9.69
CA ARG A 152 1.59 -7.25 -10.98
C ARG A 152 2.34 -8.56 -10.97
N LEU A 153 2.05 -9.41 -11.95
CA LEU A 153 2.68 -10.71 -12.11
C LEU A 153 3.49 -10.72 -13.41
N HIS A 154 4.80 -10.92 -13.29
CA HIS A 154 5.68 -11.19 -14.40
C HIS A 154 5.70 -12.70 -14.66
N ARG A 155 5.46 -13.11 -15.89
CA ARG A 155 5.31 -14.51 -16.28
C ARG A 155 6.43 -14.95 -17.21
N GLN A 156 6.64 -16.24 -17.31
CA GLN A 156 7.55 -16.82 -18.32
C GLN A 156 7.21 -16.29 -19.71
N GLY A 157 8.24 -16.03 -20.52
CA GLY A 157 8.06 -15.45 -21.85
C GLY A 157 7.85 -13.94 -21.88
N GLY A 158 8.03 -13.23 -20.76
CA GLY A 158 7.97 -11.77 -20.68
C GLY A 158 6.55 -11.18 -20.62
N LYS A 159 5.53 -12.01 -20.46
CA LYS A 159 4.16 -11.54 -20.28
C LYS A 159 3.99 -10.91 -18.90
N VAL A 160 3.32 -9.77 -18.84
CA VAL A 160 2.97 -9.06 -17.59
C VAL A 160 1.45 -8.97 -17.47
N THR A 161 0.91 -9.23 -16.30
CA THR A 161 -0.51 -9.12 -16.00
C THR A 161 -0.72 -8.38 -14.70
N ASP A 162 -1.67 -7.44 -14.68
CA ASP A 162 -2.08 -6.70 -13.48
C ASP A 162 -3.42 -7.25 -12.99
N HIS A 163 -3.51 -7.42 -11.68
CA HIS A 163 -4.64 -7.99 -10.97
C HIS A 163 -5.02 -7.09 -9.80
N LEU A 164 -6.21 -7.30 -9.21
CA LEU A 164 -6.82 -6.61 -8.11
C LEU A 164 -7.54 -5.32 -8.50
N ASN A 165 -6.88 -4.34 -9.09
CA ASN A 165 -7.44 -3.01 -9.36
C ASN A 165 -8.22 -2.45 -8.15
N TYR A 166 -7.65 -2.62 -6.95
CA TYR A 166 -8.31 -2.30 -5.69
C TYR A 166 -8.13 -0.82 -5.35
N ARG A 167 -9.22 -0.14 -4.97
CA ARG A 167 -9.19 1.29 -4.71
C ARG A 167 -9.06 1.59 -3.23
N ILE A 168 -7.97 2.25 -2.86
CA ILE A 168 -7.73 2.77 -1.50
C ILE A 168 -8.23 4.22 -1.47
N PRO A 169 -9.14 4.58 -0.55
CA PRO A 169 -9.59 5.97 -0.41
C PRO A 169 -8.44 6.91 -0.07
N VAL A 170 -8.41 8.08 -0.70
CA VAL A 170 -7.50 9.17 -0.32
C VAL A 170 -8.05 9.87 0.91
N SER A 171 -7.30 9.89 1.98
CA SER A 171 -7.59 10.59 3.23
C SER A 171 -6.51 11.61 3.54
N THR A 172 -6.85 12.70 4.22
CA THR A 172 -5.88 13.67 4.77
C THR A 172 -5.54 13.38 6.24
N MET A 173 -6.13 12.35 6.81
CA MET A 173 -5.82 11.83 8.14
C MET A 173 -5.43 10.35 8.04
N PRO A 174 -4.63 9.82 8.97
CA PRO A 174 -4.29 8.41 8.98
C PRO A 174 -5.54 7.54 8.85
N PHE A 175 -5.58 6.70 7.83
CA PHE A 175 -6.70 5.84 7.48
C PHE A 175 -6.20 4.40 7.36
N GLU A 176 -6.78 3.53 8.17
CA GLU A 176 -6.52 2.09 8.10
C GLU A 176 -7.41 1.47 7.02
N HIS A 177 -6.80 0.72 6.13
CA HIS A 177 -7.49 0.08 5.04
C HIS A 177 -6.99 -1.35 4.86
N SER A 178 -7.92 -2.27 4.62
CA SER A 178 -7.66 -3.69 4.43
C SER A 178 -8.28 -4.17 3.12
N ALA A 179 -7.45 -4.64 2.19
CA ALA A 179 -7.89 -5.30 0.97
C ALA A 179 -7.83 -6.81 1.15
N ARG A 180 -8.84 -7.55 0.69
CA ARG A 180 -8.87 -9.02 0.79
C ARG A 180 -9.02 -9.66 -0.58
N ILE A 181 -8.29 -10.74 -0.79
CA ILE A 181 -8.37 -11.62 -1.95
C ILE A 181 -8.73 -13.01 -1.43
N GLY A 182 -9.94 -13.46 -1.73
CA GLY A 182 -10.39 -14.78 -1.33
C GLY A 182 -9.82 -15.91 -2.20
N PRO A 183 -10.02 -17.17 -1.80
CA PRO A 183 -9.46 -18.35 -2.47
C PRO A 183 -9.79 -18.43 -3.96
N ALA A 184 -11.04 -18.21 -4.36
CA ALA A 184 -11.43 -18.24 -5.77
C ALA A 184 -10.65 -17.23 -6.63
N ALA A 185 -10.43 -16.00 -6.13
CA ALA A 185 -9.65 -15.00 -6.84
C ALA A 185 -8.15 -15.34 -6.85
N MET A 186 -7.64 -16.04 -5.83
CA MET A 186 -6.26 -16.55 -5.83
C MET A 186 -6.06 -17.63 -6.90
N GLU A 187 -7.00 -18.54 -7.08
CA GLU A 187 -6.96 -19.58 -8.14
C GLU A 187 -6.92 -18.95 -9.54
N GLU A 188 -7.68 -17.86 -9.77
CA GLU A 188 -7.70 -17.12 -11.04
C GLU A 188 -6.34 -16.49 -11.38
N LEU A 189 -5.48 -16.21 -10.39
CA LEU A 189 -4.15 -15.66 -10.63
C LEU A 189 -3.24 -16.62 -11.41
N SER A 190 -3.48 -17.94 -11.35
CA SER A 190 -2.71 -18.96 -12.09
C SER A 190 -1.20 -18.79 -11.92
N LEU A 191 -0.71 -18.94 -10.69
CA LEU A 191 0.68 -18.59 -10.30
C LEU A 191 1.76 -19.55 -10.81
N GLY A 192 1.43 -20.60 -11.59
CA GLY A 192 2.38 -21.65 -12.00
C GLY A 192 3.54 -21.16 -12.88
N ASP A 193 3.27 -20.24 -13.80
CA ASP A 193 4.25 -19.67 -14.74
C ASP A 193 4.79 -18.29 -14.28
N VAL A 194 4.41 -17.83 -13.10
CA VAL A 194 4.87 -16.55 -12.55
C VAL A 194 6.31 -16.65 -12.10
N THR A 195 7.12 -15.68 -12.49
CA THR A 195 8.55 -15.56 -12.16
C THR A 195 8.82 -14.46 -11.12
N GLU A 196 7.96 -13.44 -11.05
CA GLU A 196 8.06 -12.34 -10.09
C GLU A 196 6.68 -11.78 -9.78
N ALA A 197 6.48 -11.34 -8.54
CA ALA A 197 5.25 -10.70 -8.07
C ALA A 197 5.57 -9.36 -7.39
N LEU A 198 4.81 -8.32 -7.76
CA LEU A 198 4.96 -6.96 -7.25
C LEU A 198 3.61 -6.45 -6.76
N LEU A 199 3.57 -5.75 -5.65
CA LEU A 199 2.46 -4.87 -5.31
C LEU A 199 2.80 -3.45 -5.72
N ILE A 200 1.85 -2.82 -6.40
CA ILE A 200 2.00 -1.51 -7.02
C ILE A 200 0.91 -0.59 -6.49
N LEU A 201 1.31 0.49 -5.85
CA LEU A 201 0.41 1.58 -5.48
C LEU A 201 0.54 2.70 -6.51
N GLU A 202 -0.49 2.86 -7.34
CA GLU A 202 -0.56 3.94 -8.34
C GLU A 202 -0.91 5.24 -7.65
N LEU A 203 -0.03 6.24 -7.79
CA LEU A 203 -0.18 7.53 -7.13
C LEU A 203 -0.88 8.54 -8.03
N PRO A 204 -1.51 9.58 -7.46
CA PRO A 204 -2.08 10.68 -8.25
C PRO A 204 -1.04 11.34 -9.15
N LEU A 205 -1.43 11.66 -10.39
CA LEU A 205 -0.53 12.18 -11.44
C LEU A 205 -0.51 13.71 -11.52
N ALA A 206 -1.08 14.41 -10.53
CA ALA A 206 -1.14 15.86 -10.50
C ALA A 206 -1.30 16.38 -9.07
N GLY A 207 -1.02 17.65 -8.88
CA GLY A 207 -1.13 18.33 -7.59
C GLY A 207 0.18 18.29 -6.79
N THR A 208 0.16 18.95 -5.65
CA THR A 208 1.27 18.95 -4.69
C THR A 208 0.82 18.22 -3.45
N TYR A 209 1.39 17.07 -3.20
CA TYR A 209 1.05 16.23 -2.05
C TYR A 209 2.26 15.40 -1.60
N THR A 210 2.15 14.86 -0.41
CA THR A 210 3.04 13.81 0.09
C THR A 210 2.20 12.64 0.56
N LEU A 211 2.40 11.45 -0.02
CA LEU A 211 1.87 10.21 0.55
C LEU A 211 2.64 9.92 1.84
N LYS A 212 1.91 9.69 2.92
CA LYS A 212 2.40 9.19 4.20
C LYS A 212 1.89 7.77 4.38
N LEU A 213 2.81 6.84 4.59
CA LEU A 213 2.49 5.45 4.84
C LEU A 213 3.09 5.07 6.21
N ASP A 214 2.21 4.69 7.16
CA ASP A 214 2.59 4.37 8.54
C ASP A 214 2.63 2.86 8.80
N HIS A 215 1.97 2.10 7.91
CA HIS A 215 1.94 0.65 7.97
C HIS A 215 1.69 0.05 6.59
N PHE A 216 2.33 -1.07 6.32
CA PHE A 216 2.08 -1.93 5.16
C PHE A 216 2.39 -3.39 5.54
N ALA A 217 1.42 -4.26 5.40
CA ALA A 217 1.59 -5.69 5.61
C ALA A 217 0.81 -6.49 4.56
N VAL A 218 1.34 -7.62 4.18
CA VAL A 218 0.65 -8.62 3.36
C VAL A 218 0.60 -9.92 4.15
N LEU A 219 -0.59 -10.43 4.34
CA LEU A 219 -0.87 -11.60 5.14
C LEU A 219 -1.44 -12.70 4.24
N ALA A 220 -0.91 -13.90 4.33
CA ALA A 220 -1.48 -15.09 3.70
C ALA A 220 -2.57 -15.67 4.59
N LEU A 221 -3.66 -16.07 3.99
CA LEU A 221 -4.61 -16.98 4.61
C LEU A 221 -4.04 -18.39 4.45
N ASP A 222 -3.79 -19.09 5.54
CA ASP A 222 -3.39 -20.49 5.51
C ASP A 222 -4.57 -21.38 5.10
N GLU A 223 -4.29 -22.42 4.31
CA GLU A 223 -5.21 -23.53 4.14
C GLU A 223 -5.26 -24.28 5.47
N GLY A 224 -6.36 -24.14 6.22
CA GLY A 224 -6.62 -24.85 7.47
C GLY A 224 -6.82 -26.35 7.27
#